data_834bffb9a8007a3f6d87376168d5e56e
#
_entry.id   834bffb9a8007a3f6d87376168d5e56e
#
_cell.length_a   1.000
_cell.length_b   1.000
_cell.length_c   1.000
_cell.angle_alpha   90.00
_cell.angle_beta   90.00
_cell.angle_gamma   90.00
#
_symmetry.space_group_name_H-M   'P 1'
#
loop_
_entity.id
_entity.type
_entity.pdbx_description
1 polymer ?
#
loop_
_entity_poly.entity_id
_entity_poly.type
_entity_poly.pdbx_seq_one_letter_code
_entity_poly.pdbx_strand_id
1 'polypeptide(L)'
;MAVTLNDKYLKGVVNADELKGMEPMVKVAHEMIENKSGLGNDFLGWVDLPVNYDKEEFERIKKAAAKIKSDSEVLIVIGIGGSYLGARAAIELLRSTLYNSLAKDTPKIFFAGNSISPTYLNDCLLYTSDAADELDGVD
;
A
#
# COMPACT_ATOMS: atom_id res chain seq x y z
N MET A 1 1.97 6.44 -18.67
CA MET A 1 0.50 6.65 -18.62
C MET A 1 0.28 8.01 -17.97
N ALA A 2 -0.44 8.93 -18.61
CA ALA A 2 -0.70 10.25 -18.02
C ALA A 2 -1.97 10.16 -17.15
N VAL A 3 -1.92 10.72 -15.95
CA VAL A 3 -3.10 10.88 -15.10
C VAL A 3 -3.78 12.18 -15.49
N THR A 4 -5.09 12.13 -15.72
CA THR A 4 -5.91 13.31 -16.06
C THR A 4 -7.05 13.46 -15.07
N LEU A 5 -7.36 14.69 -14.69
CA LEU A 5 -8.53 15.02 -13.89
C LEU A 5 -9.74 15.24 -14.81
N ASN A 6 -10.85 14.56 -14.55
CA ASN A 6 -12.10 14.76 -15.25
C ASN A 6 -13.12 15.42 -14.31
N ASP A 7 -13.31 16.70 -14.47
CA ASP A 7 -14.17 17.56 -13.67
C ASP A 7 -15.57 17.81 -14.30
N LYS A 8 -15.93 17.10 -15.37
CA LYS A 8 -17.13 17.37 -16.15
C LYS A 8 -18.43 17.38 -15.33
N TYR A 9 -18.47 16.61 -14.24
CA TYR A 9 -19.62 16.51 -13.36
C TYR A 9 -19.69 17.60 -12.29
N LEU A 10 -18.66 18.41 -12.14
CA LEU A 10 -18.67 19.60 -11.27
C LEU A 10 -19.33 20.79 -11.93
N LYS A 11 -19.50 20.76 -13.27
CA LYS A 11 -20.15 21.83 -14.02
C LYS A 11 -21.61 22.01 -13.55
N GLY A 12 -21.94 23.22 -13.10
CA GLY A 12 -23.25 23.54 -12.54
C GLY A 12 -23.33 23.44 -11.00
N VAL A 13 -22.32 22.85 -10.34
CA VAL A 13 -22.20 22.82 -8.87
C VAL A 13 -21.13 23.80 -8.42
N VAL A 14 -20.00 23.82 -9.11
CA VAL A 14 -18.88 24.74 -8.85
C VAL A 14 -18.63 25.57 -10.09
N ASN A 15 -18.58 26.88 -9.96
CA ASN A 15 -18.31 27.80 -11.07
C ASN A 15 -16.81 28.17 -11.15
N ALA A 16 -16.41 28.75 -12.28
CA ALA A 16 -15.03 29.11 -12.53
C ALA A 16 -14.50 30.20 -11.58
N ASP A 17 -15.38 31.13 -11.14
CA ASP A 17 -14.97 32.20 -10.22
C ASP A 17 -14.71 31.66 -8.81
N GLU A 18 -15.49 30.65 -8.37
CA GLU A 18 -15.24 29.96 -7.10
C GLU A 18 -13.89 29.23 -7.13
N LEU A 19 -13.59 28.49 -8.21
CA LEU A 19 -12.30 27.82 -8.37
C LEU A 19 -11.15 28.83 -8.36
N LYS A 20 -11.29 29.92 -9.11
CA LYS A 20 -10.27 30.98 -9.14
C LYS A 20 -10.11 31.66 -7.80
N GLY A 21 -11.18 31.83 -7.04
CA GLY A 21 -11.13 32.37 -5.68
C GLY A 21 -10.36 31.49 -4.70
N MET A 22 -10.30 30.18 -4.94
CA MET A 22 -9.55 29.22 -4.11
C MET A 22 -8.04 29.17 -4.43
N GLU A 23 -7.61 29.60 -5.62
CA GLU A 23 -6.22 29.52 -6.05
C GLU A 23 -5.20 30.11 -5.04
N PRO A 24 -5.43 31.31 -4.47
CA PRO A 24 -4.50 31.88 -3.49
C PRO A 24 -4.34 31.01 -2.24
N MET A 25 -5.43 30.41 -1.78
CA MET A 25 -5.42 29.54 -0.58
C MET A 25 -4.66 28.25 -0.85
N VAL A 26 -4.91 27.64 -2.00
CA VAL A 26 -4.21 26.42 -2.45
C VAL A 26 -2.72 26.71 -2.61
N LYS A 27 -2.37 27.86 -3.19
CA LYS A 27 -0.97 28.26 -3.34
C LYS A 27 -0.25 28.38 -2.00
N VAL A 28 -0.86 29.07 -1.03
CA VAL A 28 -0.28 29.22 0.32
C VAL A 28 -0.12 27.85 0.99
N ALA A 29 -1.15 26.98 0.92
CA ALA A 29 -1.07 25.64 1.49
C ALA A 29 0.04 24.80 0.85
N HIS A 30 0.18 24.89 -0.47
CA HIS A 30 1.26 24.20 -1.19
C HIS A 30 2.66 24.71 -0.77
N GLU A 31 2.84 26.03 -0.68
CA GLU A 31 4.08 26.64 -0.21
C GLU A 31 4.43 26.23 1.24
N MET A 32 3.42 26.05 2.10
CA MET A 32 3.63 25.55 3.47
C MET A 32 4.16 24.10 3.49
N ILE A 33 3.70 23.24 2.57
CA ILE A 33 4.20 21.87 2.40
C ILE A 33 5.64 21.90 1.86
N GLU A 34 5.87 22.63 0.79
CA GLU A 34 7.18 22.74 0.13
C GLU A 34 8.26 23.27 1.09
N ASN A 35 7.93 24.34 1.85
CA ASN A 35 8.85 24.98 2.78
C ASN A 35 8.83 24.34 4.18
N LYS A 36 8.00 23.31 4.41
CA LYS A 36 7.83 22.64 5.71
C LYS A 36 7.58 23.63 6.85
N SER A 37 6.73 24.64 6.62
CA SER A 37 6.54 25.78 7.53
C SER A 37 5.19 25.79 8.25
N GLY A 38 4.28 24.89 7.95
CA GLY A 38 2.94 24.81 8.56
C GLY A 38 2.92 24.03 9.89
N LEU A 39 1.78 24.04 10.54
CA LEU A 39 1.50 23.14 11.67
C LEU A 39 1.58 21.68 11.18
N GLY A 40 2.26 20.83 11.96
CA GLY A 40 2.47 19.42 11.57
C GLY A 40 3.64 19.21 10.60
N ASN A 41 4.52 20.19 10.44
CA ASN A 41 5.71 20.08 9.59
C ASN A 41 6.65 18.93 9.98
N ASP A 42 6.62 18.47 11.23
CA ASP A 42 7.36 17.29 11.71
C ASP A 42 6.93 15.98 10.99
N PHE A 43 5.74 15.97 10.39
CA PHE A 43 5.17 14.81 9.70
C PHE A 43 5.32 14.88 8.17
N LEU A 44 6.16 15.76 7.63
CA LEU A 44 6.36 15.95 6.19
C LEU A 44 7.56 15.17 5.61
N GLY A 45 8.05 14.14 6.31
CA GLY A 45 9.14 13.28 5.79
C GLY A 45 8.81 12.58 4.47
N TRP A 46 7.54 12.33 4.21
CA TRP A 46 7.06 11.69 3.00
C TRP A 46 7.26 12.53 1.72
N VAL A 47 7.35 13.86 1.84
CA VAL A 47 7.49 14.78 0.69
C VAL A 47 8.78 14.49 -0.10
N ASP A 48 9.88 14.30 0.62
CA ASP A 48 11.19 14.08 0.02
C ASP A 48 11.56 12.60 -0.10
N LEU A 49 10.80 11.71 0.56
CA LEU A 49 11.12 10.29 0.64
C LEU A 49 11.36 9.62 -0.73
N PRO A 50 10.62 9.93 -1.81
CA PRO A 50 10.87 9.33 -3.12
C PRO A 50 12.27 9.60 -3.69
N VAL A 51 12.93 10.66 -3.22
CA VAL A 51 14.27 11.07 -3.68
C VAL A 51 15.32 10.82 -2.60
N ASN A 52 15.01 11.15 -1.36
CA ASN A 52 15.93 11.16 -0.22
C ASN A 52 15.69 10.00 0.75
N TYR A 53 15.38 8.81 0.23
CA TYR A 53 15.25 7.60 1.07
C TYR A 53 16.62 7.06 1.49
N ASP A 54 16.66 6.35 2.61
CA ASP A 54 17.84 5.62 3.07
C ASP A 54 18.12 4.43 2.13
N LYS A 55 19.22 4.55 1.39
CA LYS A 55 19.61 3.53 0.40
C LYS A 55 20.13 2.25 1.05
N GLU A 56 20.78 2.36 2.20
CA GLU A 56 21.27 1.18 2.93
C GLU A 56 20.11 0.38 3.52
N GLU A 57 19.13 1.07 4.10
CA GLU A 57 17.91 0.44 4.56
C GLU A 57 17.14 -0.20 3.41
N PHE A 58 17.04 0.46 2.27
CA PHE A 58 16.40 -0.12 1.09
C PHE A 58 17.08 -1.40 0.59
N GLU A 59 18.42 -1.46 0.61
CA GLU A 59 19.14 -2.69 0.30
C GLU A 59 18.88 -3.80 1.33
N ARG A 60 18.76 -3.47 2.61
CA ARG A 60 18.33 -4.42 3.66
C ARG A 60 16.94 -4.96 3.41
N ILE A 61 15.99 -4.09 3.03
CA ILE A 61 14.62 -4.49 2.67
C ILE A 61 14.64 -5.46 1.49
N LYS A 62 15.40 -5.17 0.44
CA LYS A 62 15.53 -6.06 -0.72
C LYS A 62 16.10 -7.43 -0.35
N LYS A 63 17.10 -7.47 0.52
CA LYS A 63 17.67 -8.74 1.01
C LYS A 63 16.66 -9.54 1.82
N ALA A 64 15.91 -8.89 2.71
CA ALA A 64 14.86 -9.53 3.48
C ALA A 64 13.74 -10.07 2.57
N ALA A 65 13.31 -9.28 1.58
CA ALA A 65 12.31 -9.71 0.61
C ALA A 65 12.80 -10.92 -0.23
N ALA A 66 14.05 -10.91 -0.66
CA ALA A 66 14.65 -12.03 -1.39
C ALA A 66 14.69 -13.31 -0.53
N LYS A 67 15.06 -13.18 0.76
CA LYS A 67 15.04 -14.29 1.69
C LYS A 67 13.64 -14.87 1.88
N ILE A 68 12.64 -14.02 2.16
CA ILE A 68 11.24 -14.46 2.30
C ILE A 68 10.77 -15.17 1.04
N LYS A 69 11.13 -14.62 -0.12
CA LYS A 69 10.77 -15.22 -1.40
C LYS A 69 11.37 -16.59 -1.63
N SER A 70 12.58 -16.87 -1.11
CA SER A 70 13.25 -18.17 -1.25
C SER A 70 12.84 -19.20 -0.21
N ASP A 71 12.42 -18.76 0.96
CA ASP A 71 12.26 -19.63 2.14
C ASP A 71 10.78 -19.87 2.50
N SER A 72 9.85 -19.14 1.88
CA SER A 72 8.48 -19.12 2.35
C SER A 72 7.49 -19.29 1.19
N GLU A 73 6.50 -20.13 1.39
CA GLU A 73 5.36 -20.30 0.48
C GLU A 73 4.25 -19.30 0.77
N VAL A 74 4.15 -18.86 2.03
CA VAL A 74 3.14 -17.94 2.52
C VAL A 74 3.79 -16.81 3.32
N LEU A 75 3.33 -15.58 3.08
CA LEU A 75 3.65 -14.40 3.88
C LEU A 75 2.35 -13.87 4.50
N ILE A 76 2.27 -13.88 5.82
CA ILE A 76 1.16 -13.28 6.55
C ILE A 76 1.60 -11.92 7.07
N VAL A 77 0.93 -10.87 6.64
CA VAL A 77 1.14 -9.50 7.09
C VAL A 77 0.11 -9.18 8.18
N ILE A 78 0.58 -9.04 9.41
CA ILE A 78 -0.27 -8.72 10.56
C ILE A 78 -0.23 -7.22 10.80
N GLY A 79 -1.37 -6.55 10.72
CA GLY A 79 -1.46 -5.11 10.94
C GLY A 79 -2.88 -4.58 10.83
N ILE A 80 -3.06 -3.35 11.29
CA ILE A 80 -4.33 -2.63 11.22
C ILE A 80 -4.09 -1.20 10.70
N GLY A 81 -5.03 -0.66 9.94
CA GLY A 81 -4.98 0.71 9.43
C GLY A 81 -3.72 0.98 8.60
N GLY A 82 -3.02 2.06 8.90
CA GLY A 82 -1.82 2.48 8.18
C GLY A 82 -0.67 1.48 8.18
N SER A 83 -0.65 0.54 9.12
CA SER A 83 0.41 -0.46 9.21
C SER A 83 0.38 -1.51 8.10
N TYR A 84 -0.75 -1.68 7.38
CA TYR A 84 -0.82 -2.64 6.28
C TYR A 84 -1.45 -2.09 5.00
N LEU A 85 -2.31 -1.06 5.10
CA LEU A 85 -3.09 -0.57 3.94
C LEU A 85 -2.20 -0.06 2.81
N GLY A 86 -1.09 0.60 3.11
CA GLY A 86 -0.16 1.09 2.09
C GLY A 86 0.48 -0.03 1.28
N ALA A 87 0.98 -1.05 1.96
CA ALA A 87 1.56 -2.23 1.31
C ALA A 87 0.50 -2.99 0.51
N ARG A 88 -0.71 -3.19 1.07
CA ARG A 88 -1.82 -3.83 0.40
C ARG A 88 -2.23 -3.07 -0.86
N ALA A 89 -2.39 -1.76 -0.78
CA ALA A 89 -2.75 -0.93 -1.93
C ALA A 89 -1.73 -1.06 -3.06
N ALA A 90 -0.44 -1.05 -2.76
CA ALA A 90 0.62 -1.23 -3.75
C ALA A 90 0.57 -2.62 -4.40
N ILE A 91 0.36 -3.67 -3.61
CA ILE A 91 0.27 -5.05 -4.11
C ILE A 91 -0.96 -5.21 -5.01
N GLU A 92 -2.14 -4.76 -4.58
CA GLU A 92 -3.38 -4.87 -5.35
C GLU A 92 -3.37 -4.01 -6.62
N LEU A 93 -2.65 -2.89 -6.62
CA LEU A 93 -2.46 -2.06 -7.82
C LEU A 93 -1.55 -2.73 -8.86
N LEU A 94 -0.47 -3.38 -8.41
CA LEU A 94 0.60 -3.90 -9.26
C LEU A 94 0.42 -5.37 -9.64
N ARG A 95 -0.49 -6.08 -8.99
CA ARG A 95 -0.70 -7.52 -9.17
C ARG A 95 -2.14 -7.83 -9.58
N SER A 96 -2.35 -9.05 -10.04
CA SER A 96 -3.71 -9.57 -10.30
C SER A 96 -4.52 -9.66 -9.01
N THR A 97 -5.82 -9.41 -9.09
CA THR A 97 -6.76 -9.67 -7.99
C THR A 97 -6.79 -11.14 -7.55
N LEU A 98 -6.39 -12.04 -8.44
CA LEU A 98 -6.29 -13.49 -8.20
C LEU A 98 -4.86 -13.91 -7.84
N TYR A 99 -4.02 -12.99 -7.38
CA TYR A 99 -2.59 -13.22 -7.15
C TYR A 99 -2.30 -14.50 -6.35
N ASN A 100 -3.03 -14.74 -5.27
CA ASN A 100 -2.84 -15.93 -4.43
C ASN A 100 -3.31 -17.25 -5.05
N SER A 101 -4.14 -17.18 -6.09
CA SER A 101 -4.68 -18.34 -6.80
C SER A 101 -3.86 -18.73 -8.04
N LEU A 102 -2.91 -17.88 -8.43
CA LEU A 102 -2.06 -18.13 -9.59
C LEU A 102 -0.83 -18.96 -9.20
N ALA A 103 -0.47 -19.93 -10.01
CA ALA A 103 0.81 -20.61 -9.87
C ALA A 103 1.96 -19.62 -10.10
N LYS A 104 2.92 -19.57 -9.18
CA LYS A 104 4.02 -18.61 -9.19
C LYS A 104 5.18 -19.04 -8.30
N ASP A 105 6.32 -18.41 -8.50
CA ASP A 105 7.56 -18.60 -7.74
C ASP A 105 7.69 -17.66 -6.53
N THR A 106 6.59 -17.06 -6.10
CA THR A 106 6.55 -16.09 -5.02
C THR A 106 5.51 -16.48 -3.98
N PRO A 107 5.72 -16.17 -2.69
CA PRO A 107 4.78 -16.51 -1.64
C PRO A 107 3.35 -15.99 -1.91
N LYS A 108 2.37 -16.74 -1.45
CA LYS A 108 1.02 -16.22 -1.27
C LYS A 108 1.06 -15.14 -0.18
N ILE A 109 0.30 -14.05 -0.33
CA ILE A 109 0.31 -12.95 0.62
C ILE A 109 -1.08 -12.79 1.23
N PHE A 110 -1.16 -12.89 2.55
CA PHE A 110 -2.40 -12.71 3.31
C PHE A 110 -2.26 -11.56 4.30
N PHE A 111 -3.35 -10.86 4.54
CA PHE A 111 -3.41 -9.77 5.51
C PHE A 111 -4.33 -10.16 6.66
N ALA A 112 -3.82 -10.09 7.89
CA ALA A 112 -4.55 -10.41 9.12
C ALA A 112 -4.41 -9.27 10.15
N GLY A 113 -5.21 -9.31 11.21
CA GLY A 113 -5.18 -8.32 12.28
C GLY A 113 -6.06 -7.08 12.06
N ASN A 114 -6.74 -6.97 10.93
CA ASN A 114 -7.71 -5.90 10.65
C ASN A 114 -9.11 -6.16 11.21
N SER A 115 -9.29 -7.30 11.88
CA SER A 115 -10.52 -7.72 12.55
C SER A 115 -10.18 -8.35 13.89
N ILE A 116 -11.05 -8.19 14.88
CA ILE A 116 -10.96 -8.85 16.19
C ILE A 116 -11.59 -10.24 16.18
N SER A 117 -12.09 -10.71 15.05
CA SER A 117 -12.72 -12.02 14.92
C SER A 117 -11.68 -13.15 15.04
N PRO A 118 -11.76 -14.00 16.08
CA PRO A 118 -10.88 -15.15 16.18
C PRO A 118 -11.16 -16.19 15.09
N THR A 119 -12.40 -16.29 14.61
CA THR A 119 -12.78 -17.16 13.50
C THR A 119 -12.03 -16.80 12.24
N TYR A 120 -12.02 -15.51 11.87
CA TYR A 120 -11.28 -15.04 10.69
C TYR A 120 -9.78 -15.36 10.77
N LEU A 121 -9.17 -15.18 11.96
CA LEU A 121 -7.76 -15.49 12.16
C LEU A 121 -7.49 -16.99 12.05
N ASN A 122 -8.34 -17.80 12.68
CA ASN A 122 -8.23 -19.26 12.59
C ASN A 122 -8.38 -19.76 11.16
N ASP A 123 -9.38 -19.27 10.43
CA ASP A 123 -9.60 -19.65 9.02
C ASP A 123 -8.40 -19.25 8.15
N CYS A 124 -7.83 -18.07 8.39
CA CYS A 124 -6.62 -17.62 7.69
C CYS A 124 -5.44 -18.56 7.96
N LEU A 125 -5.20 -18.94 9.21
CA LEU A 125 -4.10 -19.81 9.60
C LEU A 125 -4.30 -21.23 9.08
N LEU A 126 -5.51 -21.79 9.20
CA LEU A 126 -5.84 -23.12 8.70
C LEU A 126 -5.68 -23.19 7.19
N TYR A 127 -6.23 -22.22 6.46
CA TYR A 127 -6.12 -22.17 4.99
C TYR A 127 -4.65 -22.06 4.52
N THR A 128 -3.81 -21.35 5.25
CA THR A 128 -2.40 -21.22 4.89
C THR A 128 -1.59 -22.46 5.24
N SER A 129 -1.98 -23.21 6.27
CA SER A 129 -1.34 -24.49 6.66
C SER A 129 -1.75 -25.63 5.74
N ASP A 130 -3.03 -25.75 5.42
CA ASP A 130 -3.59 -26.81 4.57
C ASP A 130 -3.09 -26.72 3.13
N ALA A 131 -2.85 -25.50 2.63
CA ALA A 131 -2.28 -25.27 1.32
C ALA A 131 -0.81 -25.72 1.19
N ALA A 132 -0.10 -25.94 2.30
CA ALA A 132 1.25 -26.49 2.33
C ALA A 132 1.24 -28.03 2.26
N ASP A 133 0.23 -28.67 2.83
CA ASP A 133 0.11 -30.12 2.86
C ASP A 133 -0.39 -30.74 1.53
N GLU A 134 -1.11 -29.95 0.71
CA GLU A 134 -1.62 -30.43 -0.59
C GLU A 134 -0.53 -30.54 -1.68
N LEU A 135 0.64 -29.97 -1.49
CA LEU A 135 1.75 -30.04 -2.45
C LEU A 135 2.59 -31.34 -2.33
N ASP A 136 2.44 -32.07 -1.23
CA ASP A 136 3.16 -33.34 -1.00
C ASP A 136 2.39 -34.59 -1.51
N GLY A 137 1.24 -34.40 -2.13
CA GLY A 137 0.29 -35.45 -2.51
C GLY A 137 0.15 -35.77 -4.00
N VAL A 138 1.19 -35.57 -4.80
CA VAL A 138 1.16 -36.05 -6.22
C VAL A 138 2.39 -36.96 -6.46
N ASP A 139 2.18 -38.27 -6.24
CA ASP A 139 2.94 -39.33 -6.88
C ASP A 139 2.59 -39.44 -8.38
#